data_a3cddfa555016ebc07b09dc6c223d424
#
_entry.id   a3cddfa555016ebc07b09dc6c223d424
#
_cell.length_a   1.000
_cell.length_b   1.000
_cell.length_c   1.000
_cell.angle_alpha   90.00
_cell.angle_beta   90.00
_cell.angle_gamma   90.00
#
_symmetry.space_group_name_H-M   'P 1'
#
loop_
_entity.id
_entity.type
_entity.pdbx_description
1 polymer ?
#
loop_
_entity_poly.entity_id
_entity_poly.type
_entity_poly.pdbx_seq_one_letter_code
_entity_poly.pdbx_strand_id
1 'polypeptide(L)'
;MNDYTFGNKILELRTKLSLSQTELAEKVGVTNKAVSKWETGKSKPTTNVIRKLAALFNVDVEEMLCMRGEQRKMEISKIVITGGPSAGKTTAMSWVQNAFTQMGYTVLFVPETATELITGGVAPWTCGTNAEYQKCQMKLQIEKEKIFEQAARTMTADKVLIVCDRGTLDNKAYMNDIEFAEVIQFIGSNEVELRDNYDAVFHLVTAAKGAEEFYTTVNNSARTETVEEAAALDDKLISVWTGHPHLRVIDNTTNFEEKMKRLIAEIASFLGEPEPYEIERKYLIEYPDIKWLESNPSCRRIEIIQTYLNSAAGEEVRVRQRGVNGNYIYFQTIKRKVSDVKRVEIERRLSQAEYLKLLMEADTTKRQIRKTRYCLTYENQYFEIDVYPFWDDRAIAEIELNDENAKIVFPKQIKVIREVTDDDSYKNASLAKI
;
A
#
# COMPACT_ATOMS: atom_id res chain seq x y z
N MET A 1 19.27 24.51 3.62
CA MET A 1 18.93 25.68 2.79
C MET A 1 18.32 26.73 3.70
N ASN A 2 18.82 27.94 3.72
CA ASN A 2 18.44 28.96 4.71
C ASN A 2 16.99 29.42 4.52
N ASP A 3 16.28 29.58 5.64
CA ASP A 3 14.90 30.05 5.76
C ASP A 3 14.63 31.49 5.31
N TYR A 4 15.50 32.07 4.47
CA TYR A 4 15.35 33.42 3.95
C TYR A 4 14.10 33.65 3.12
N THR A 5 13.56 32.62 2.45
CA THR A 5 12.37 32.75 1.60
C THR A 5 11.11 33.05 2.41
N PHE A 6 10.88 32.40 3.54
CA PHE A 6 9.70 32.64 4.38
C PHE A 6 9.80 34.00 5.11
N GLY A 7 10.97 34.31 5.67
CA GLY A 7 11.20 35.59 6.32
C GLY A 7 11.03 36.79 5.38
N ASN A 8 11.57 36.67 4.15
CA ASN A 8 11.40 37.69 3.11
C ASN A 8 9.94 37.88 2.72
N LYS A 9 9.12 36.79 2.70
CA LYS A 9 7.70 36.89 2.37
C LYS A 9 6.91 37.60 3.47
N ILE A 10 7.21 37.35 4.74
CA ILE A 10 6.63 38.11 5.87
C ILE A 10 6.98 39.59 5.74
N LEU A 11 8.24 39.91 5.46
CA LEU A 11 8.71 41.29 5.25
C LEU A 11 7.97 41.95 4.08
N GLU A 12 7.87 41.28 2.94
CA GLU A 12 7.15 41.78 1.75
C GLU A 12 5.68 42.09 2.08
N LEU A 13 4.96 41.11 2.67
CA LEU A 13 3.54 41.26 2.97
C LEU A 13 3.28 42.34 4.02
N ARG A 14 4.14 42.44 5.06
CA ARG A 14 4.07 43.51 6.05
C ARG A 14 4.28 44.88 5.41
N THR A 15 5.27 44.98 4.54
CA THR A 15 5.62 46.26 3.85
C THR A 15 4.50 46.69 2.92
N LYS A 16 3.86 45.76 2.20
CA LYS A 16 2.69 46.04 1.36
C LYS A 16 1.54 46.65 2.16
N LEU A 17 1.38 46.26 3.44
CA LEU A 17 0.37 46.84 4.33
C LEU A 17 0.88 48.06 5.08
N SER A 18 2.09 48.54 4.78
CA SER A 18 2.73 49.70 5.44
C SER A 18 2.85 49.54 6.98
N LEU A 19 2.91 48.31 7.50
CA LEU A 19 3.05 48.04 8.92
C LEU A 19 4.51 48.03 9.36
N SER A 20 4.81 48.60 10.52
CA SER A 20 6.08 48.37 11.21
C SER A 20 6.13 46.96 11.84
N GLN A 21 7.33 46.50 12.21
CA GLN A 21 7.47 45.20 12.94
C GLN A 21 6.69 45.22 14.27
N THR A 22 6.61 46.36 14.94
CA THR A 22 5.87 46.53 16.21
C THR A 22 4.36 46.41 15.98
N GLU A 23 3.83 47.08 14.99
CA GLU A 23 2.41 47.02 14.64
C GLU A 23 1.99 45.62 14.18
N LEU A 24 2.82 44.94 13.42
CA LEU A 24 2.58 43.54 13.04
C LEU A 24 2.55 42.65 14.28
N ALA A 25 3.52 42.84 15.20
CA ALA A 25 3.61 42.06 16.42
C ALA A 25 2.34 42.23 17.31
N GLU A 26 1.87 43.44 17.48
CA GLU A 26 0.63 43.74 18.22
C GLU A 26 -0.58 43.07 17.59
N LYS A 27 -0.74 43.17 16.25
CA LYS A 27 -1.89 42.58 15.52
C LYS A 27 -1.97 41.07 15.62
N VAL A 28 -0.84 40.36 15.67
CA VAL A 28 -0.82 38.89 15.75
C VAL A 28 -0.60 38.37 17.19
N GLY A 29 -0.37 39.27 18.16
CA GLY A 29 -0.23 38.92 19.57
C GLY A 29 1.12 38.30 19.93
N VAL A 30 2.23 38.89 19.43
CA VAL A 30 3.60 38.46 19.69
C VAL A 30 4.51 39.66 20.04
N THR A 31 5.78 39.43 20.29
CA THR A 31 6.74 40.50 20.51
C THR A 31 7.39 40.97 19.20
N ASN A 32 7.78 42.25 19.12
CA ASN A 32 8.56 42.82 18.01
C ASN A 32 9.82 41.96 17.72
N LYS A 33 10.50 41.50 18.78
CA LYS A 33 11.68 40.64 18.67
C LYS A 33 11.38 39.31 17.96
N ALA A 34 10.15 38.79 18.08
CA ALA A 34 9.73 37.59 17.38
C ALA A 34 9.60 37.86 15.86
N VAL A 35 8.92 38.94 15.48
CA VAL A 35 8.77 39.37 14.07
C VAL A 35 10.13 39.58 13.42
N SER A 36 11.04 40.30 14.08
CA SER A 36 12.42 40.55 13.60
C SER A 36 13.19 39.23 13.39
N LYS A 37 13.03 38.25 14.28
CA LYS A 37 13.66 36.92 14.11
C LYS A 37 13.08 36.16 12.94
N TRP A 38 11.79 36.30 12.65
CA TRP A 38 11.15 35.64 11.49
C TRP A 38 11.67 36.24 10.18
N GLU A 39 11.64 37.56 10.09
CA GLU A 39 12.11 38.29 8.87
C GLU A 39 13.61 38.03 8.59
N THR A 40 14.40 37.80 9.63
CA THR A 40 15.83 37.47 9.50
C THR A 40 16.11 35.97 9.40
N GLY A 41 15.09 35.10 9.31
CA GLY A 41 15.22 33.64 9.22
C GLY A 41 15.79 32.95 10.46
N LYS A 42 15.90 33.64 11.60
CA LYS A 42 16.45 33.11 12.86
C LYS A 42 15.47 32.25 13.65
N SER A 43 14.19 32.38 13.40
CA SER A 43 13.13 31.53 13.95
C SER A 43 11.89 31.55 13.04
N LYS A 44 10.99 30.61 13.25
CA LYS A 44 9.71 30.52 12.54
C LYS A 44 8.53 30.80 13.49
N PRO A 45 7.42 31.41 13.02
CA PRO A 45 6.20 31.54 13.82
C PRO A 45 5.56 30.18 14.03
N THR A 46 4.80 30.01 15.10
CA THR A 46 3.98 28.81 15.32
C THR A 46 2.82 28.73 14.34
N THR A 47 2.24 27.55 14.11
CA THR A 47 1.10 27.34 13.19
C THR A 47 -0.09 28.24 13.54
N ASN A 48 -0.36 28.47 14.84
CA ASN A 48 -1.42 29.38 15.28
C ASN A 48 -1.14 30.83 14.87
N VAL A 49 0.11 31.27 14.93
CA VAL A 49 0.52 32.61 14.50
C VAL A 49 0.47 32.74 12.98
N ILE A 50 0.82 31.68 12.24
CA ILE A 50 0.70 31.66 10.77
C ILE A 50 -0.74 31.85 10.33
N ARG A 51 -1.71 31.20 10.97
CA ARG A 51 -3.14 31.42 10.69
C ARG A 51 -3.55 32.89 10.87
N LYS A 52 -3.04 33.55 11.94
CA LYS A 52 -3.30 34.97 12.17
C LYS A 52 -2.62 35.86 11.11
N LEU A 53 -1.39 35.53 10.73
CA LEU A 53 -0.66 36.23 9.67
C LEU A 53 -1.37 36.09 8.33
N ALA A 54 -1.82 34.88 7.96
CA ALA A 54 -2.56 34.59 6.75
C ALA A 54 -3.86 35.40 6.67
N ALA A 55 -4.63 35.43 7.76
CA ALA A 55 -5.85 36.23 7.86
C ALA A 55 -5.55 37.74 7.74
N LEU A 56 -4.49 38.24 8.41
CA LEU A 56 -4.11 39.66 8.35
C LEU A 56 -3.63 40.09 6.97
N PHE A 57 -2.88 39.21 6.29
CA PHE A 57 -2.31 39.48 4.96
C PHE A 57 -3.27 39.15 3.82
N ASN A 58 -4.43 38.58 4.11
CA ASN A 58 -5.40 38.05 3.15
C ASN A 58 -4.77 37.11 2.11
N VAL A 59 -3.97 36.17 2.62
CA VAL A 59 -3.33 35.10 1.84
C VAL A 59 -3.81 33.75 2.35
N ASP A 60 -3.68 32.72 1.52
CA ASP A 60 -4.05 31.35 1.91
C ASP A 60 -3.12 30.83 3.01
N VAL A 61 -3.71 30.18 4.04
CA VAL A 61 -2.96 29.62 5.18
C VAL A 61 -2.01 28.53 4.73
N GLU A 62 -2.43 27.71 3.76
CA GLU A 62 -1.64 26.61 3.21
C GLU A 62 -0.44 27.16 2.42
N GLU A 63 -0.63 28.24 1.66
CA GLU A 63 0.47 28.90 0.97
C GLU A 63 1.53 29.37 1.97
N MET A 64 1.14 29.94 3.10
CA MET A 64 2.07 30.36 4.14
C MET A 64 2.75 29.19 4.88
N LEU A 65 2.05 28.08 5.08
CA LEU A 65 2.62 26.86 5.67
C LEU A 65 3.62 26.20 4.75
N CYS A 66 3.31 26.11 3.44
CA CYS A 66 4.25 25.63 2.43
C CYS A 66 5.54 26.44 2.38
N MET A 67 5.45 27.77 2.47
CA MET A 67 6.62 28.67 2.51
C MET A 67 7.47 28.48 3.78
N ARG A 68 6.87 28.09 4.89
CA ARG A 68 7.57 27.74 6.12
C ARG A 68 8.39 26.45 6.00
N GLY A 69 8.18 25.68 4.92
CA GLY A 69 8.77 24.36 4.71
C GLY A 69 8.03 23.23 5.44
N GLU A 70 6.84 23.53 5.98
CA GLU A 70 5.87 22.53 6.34
C GLU A 70 5.10 22.17 5.07
N GLN A 71 5.56 21.18 4.34
CA GLN A 71 4.70 20.54 3.35
C GLN A 71 3.51 19.96 4.12
N ARG A 72 2.30 20.32 3.71
CA ARG A 72 1.11 19.55 4.10
C ARG A 72 1.40 18.11 3.72
N LYS A 73 1.53 17.24 4.70
CA LYS A 73 1.73 15.81 4.46
C LYS A 73 0.36 15.22 4.12
N MET A 74 -0.07 15.46 2.88
CA MET A 74 -1.23 14.75 2.35
C MET A 74 -0.87 13.27 2.27
N GLU A 75 -1.67 12.43 2.88
CA GLU A 75 -1.55 10.99 2.81
C GLU A 75 -2.51 10.48 1.74
N ILE A 76 -1.96 9.94 0.66
CA ILE A 76 -2.74 9.32 -0.41
C ILE A 76 -2.43 7.83 -0.37
N SER A 77 -3.46 7.01 -0.18
CA SER A 77 -3.36 5.56 -0.27
C SER A 77 -4.20 5.05 -1.42
N LYS A 78 -3.63 4.17 -2.25
CA LYS A 78 -4.31 3.54 -3.38
C LYS A 78 -4.44 2.04 -3.15
N ILE A 79 -5.67 1.57 -2.97
CA ILE A 79 -5.97 0.16 -2.69
C ILE A 79 -6.83 -0.47 -3.80
N VAL A 80 -6.74 -1.79 -3.90
CA VAL A 80 -7.59 -2.59 -4.78
C VAL A 80 -8.58 -3.37 -3.94
N ILE A 81 -9.85 -3.37 -4.35
CA ILE A 81 -10.85 -4.35 -3.93
C ILE A 81 -11.14 -5.24 -5.14
N THR A 82 -10.78 -6.50 -5.03
CA THR A 82 -10.97 -7.51 -6.08
C THR A 82 -11.72 -8.73 -5.56
N GLY A 83 -11.95 -9.70 -6.41
CA GLY A 83 -12.64 -10.95 -6.09
C GLY A 83 -13.47 -11.48 -7.25
N GLY A 84 -13.81 -12.76 -7.19
CA GLY A 84 -14.58 -13.44 -8.20
C GLY A 84 -16.00 -12.88 -8.40
N PRO A 85 -16.78 -13.51 -9.31
CA PRO A 85 -18.19 -13.20 -9.47
C PRO A 85 -18.94 -13.37 -8.14
N SER A 86 -19.94 -12.51 -7.87
CA SER A 86 -20.75 -12.54 -6.63
C SER A 86 -19.96 -12.46 -5.31
N ALA A 87 -18.74 -11.88 -5.31
CA ALA A 87 -17.95 -11.68 -4.09
C ALA A 87 -18.46 -10.55 -3.18
N GLY A 88 -19.38 -9.69 -3.68
CA GLY A 88 -19.94 -8.57 -2.93
C GLY A 88 -19.19 -7.25 -3.10
N LYS A 89 -18.35 -7.09 -4.13
CA LYS A 89 -17.54 -5.89 -4.38
C LYS A 89 -18.35 -4.59 -4.40
N THR A 90 -19.45 -4.54 -5.12
CA THR A 90 -20.30 -3.33 -5.21
C THR A 90 -20.81 -2.88 -3.85
N THR A 91 -21.23 -3.83 -3.00
CA THR A 91 -21.66 -3.53 -1.63
C THR A 91 -20.47 -3.08 -0.80
N ALA A 92 -19.31 -3.71 -0.95
CA ALA A 92 -18.08 -3.33 -0.27
C ALA A 92 -17.69 -1.87 -0.53
N MET A 93 -17.82 -1.39 -1.78
CA MET A 93 -17.55 0.02 -2.13
C MET A 93 -18.40 0.98 -1.29
N SER A 94 -19.71 0.68 -1.11
CA SER A 94 -20.60 1.52 -0.30
C SER A 94 -20.22 1.50 1.18
N TRP A 95 -19.80 0.34 1.70
CA TRP A 95 -19.34 0.22 3.08
C TRP A 95 -18.04 1.01 3.32
N VAL A 96 -17.09 0.90 2.39
CA VAL A 96 -15.82 1.64 2.43
C VAL A 96 -16.08 3.15 2.37
N GLN A 97 -16.96 3.60 1.45
CA GLN A 97 -17.35 5.01 1.36
C GLN A 97 -17.83 5.54 2.72
N ASN A 98 -18.79 4.85 3.33
CA ASN A 98 -19.39 5.31 4.58
C ASN A 98 -18.39 5.30 5.73
N ALA A 99 -17.65 4.21 5.92
CA ALA A 99 -16.73 4.05 7.04
C ALA A 99 -15.57 5.07 6.97
N PHE A 100 -14.89 5.16 5.84
CA PHE A 100 -13.70 6.00 5.73
C PHE A 100 -14.03 7.49 5.60
N THR A 101 -15.18 7.87 5.05
CA THR A 101 -15.65 9.26 5.12
C THR A 101 -15.88 9.69 6.58
N GLN A 102 -16.45 8.82 7.42
CA GLN A 102 -16.61 9.08 8.85
C GLN A 102 -15.27 9.18 9.60
N MET A 103 -14.24 8.47 9.13
CA MET A 103 -12.87 8.56 9.66
C MET A 103 -12.08 9.76 9.11
N GLY A 104 -12.70 10.61 8.29
CA GLY A 104 -12.10 11.85 7.77
C GLY A 104 -11.31 11.68 6.47
N TYR A 105 -11.46 10.58 5.76
CA TYR A 105 -10.88 10.40 4.44
C TYR A 105 -11.76 11.01 3.35
N THR A 106 -11.12 11.57 2.33
CA THR A 106 -11.74 11.77 1.02
C THR A 106 -11.58 10.47 0.24
N VAL A 107 -12.69 9.76 -0.01
CA VAL A 107 -12.68 8.48 -0.72
C VAL A 107 -12.97 8.70 -2.19
N LEU A 108 -12.08 8.22 -3.06
CA LEU A 108 -12.20 8.26 -4.51
C LEU A 108 -12.34 6.83 -5.03
N PHE A 109 -13.27 6.59 -5.96
CA PHE A 109 -13.47 5.29 -6.58
C PHE A 109 -13.07 5.32 -8.05
N VAL A 110 -12.13 4.44 -8.42
CA VAL A 110 -11.84 4.13 -9.83
C VAL A 110 -12.75 2.96 -10.24
N PRO A 111 -13.77 3.21 -11.08
CA PRO A 111 -14.74 2.18 -11.43
C PRO A 111 -14.13 1.11 -12.34
N GLU A 112 -14.72 -0.10 -12.31
CA GLU A 112 -14.30 -1.24 -13.12
C GLU A 112 -14.27 -0.90 -14.62
N THR A 113 -13.09 -0.95 -15.21
CA THR A 113 -12.87 -0.57 -16.61
C THR A 113 -13.51 -1.56 -17.59
N ALA A 114 -13.52 -2.85 -17.25
CA ALA A 114 -14.16 -3.86 -18.08
C ALA A 114 -15.66 -3.60 -18.28
N THR A 115 -16.37 -3.30 -17.20
CA THR A 115 -17.80 -2.97 -17.25
C THR A 115 -18.07 -1.74 -18.14
N GLU A 116 -17.24 -0.71 -18.06
CA GLU A 116 -17.35 0.50 -18.88
C GLU A 116 -17.18 0.22 -20.37
N LEU A 117 -16.12 -0.53 -20.74
CA LEU A 117 -15.83 -0.90 -22.12
C LEU A 117 -16.91 -1.80 -22.70
N ILE A 118 -17.31 -2.85 -21.97
CA ILE A 118 -18.32 -3.82 -22.43
C ILE A 118 -19.68 -3.14 -22.63
N THR A 119 -20.07 -2.28 -21.70
CA THR A 119 -21.30 -1.50 -21.81
C THR A 119 -21.26 -0.53 -23.01
N GLY A 120 -20.06 0.01 -23.31
CA GLY A 120 -19.82 0.83 -24.50
C GLY A 120 -19.70 0.04 -25.81
N GLY A 121 -19.83 -1.31 -25.79
CA GLY A 121 -19.77 -2.16 -26.98
C GLY A 121 -18.36 -2.68 -27.33
N VAL A 122 -17.33 -2.36 -26.51
CA VAL A 122 -15.97 -2.87 -26.66
C VAL A 122 -15.79 -4.06 -25.71
N ALA A 123 -15.80 -5.27 -26.26
CA ALA A 123 -15.80 -6.51 -25.49
C ALA A 123 -14.84 -7.55 -26.10
N PRO A 124 -14.43 -8.60 -25.35
CA PRO A 124 -13.59 -9.66 -25.89
C PRO A 124 -14.12 -10.32 -27.16
N TRP A 125 -15.44 -10.39 -27.29
CA TRP A 125 -16.14 -10.97 -28.46
C TRP A 125 -16.43 -9.98 -29.59
N THR A 126 -16.18 -8.69 -29.41
CA THR A 126 -16.29 -7.64 -30.45
C THR A 126 -14.95 -7.20 -30.99
N CYS A 127 -13.85 -7.48 -30.27
CA CYS A 127 -12.48 -7.25 -30.71
C CYS A 127 -11.95 -8.44 -31.53
N GLY A 128 -10.87 -8.23 -32.32
CA GLY A 128 -10.28 -9.28 -33.16
C GLY A 128 -9.75 -10.47 -32.36
N THR A 129 -9.13 -10.19 -31.21
CA THR A 129 -8.63 -11.19 -30.25
C THR A 129 -8.84 -10.71 -28.81
N ASN A 130 -8.77 -11.65 -27.85
CA ASN A 130 -8.79 -11.30 -26.43
C ASN A 130 -7.60 -10.37 -26.08
N ALA A 131 -6.40 -10.62 -26.64
CA ALA A 131 -5.24 -9.76 -26.39
C ALA A 131 -5.48 -8.31 -26.84
N GLU A 132 -6.11 -8.07 -28.01
CA GLU A 132 -6.45 -6.73 -28.47
C GLU A 132 -7.44 -6.02 -27.56
N TYR A 133 -8.45 -6.74 -27.05
CA TYR A 133 -9.36 -6.20 -26.03
C TYR A 133 -8.60 -5.84 -24.74
N GLN A 134 -7.75 -6.74 -24.25
CA GLN A 134 -7.00 -6.54 -23.01
C GLN A 134 -5.98 -5.39 -23.11
N LYS A 135 -5.39 -5.14 -24.28
CA LYS A 135 -4.57 -3.95 -24.53
C LYS A 135 -5.36 -2.67 -24.33
N CYS A 136 -6.56 -2.60 -24.87
CA CYS A 136 -7.44 -1.44 -24.71
C CYS A 136 -7.86 -1.26 -23.25
N GLN A 137 -8.32 -2.34 -22.60
CA GLN A 137 -8.77 -2.34 -21.21
C GLN A 137 -7.66 -1.89 -20.26
N MET A 138 -6.48 -2.53 -20.32
CA MET A 138 -5.38 -2.25 -19.42
C MET A 138 -4.83 -0.83 -19.62
N LYS A 139 -4.73 -0.36 -20.85
CA LYS A 139 -4.32 1.02 -21.15
C LYS A 139 -5.29 2.03 -20.55
N LEU A 140 -6.59 1.84 -20.74
CA LEU A 140 -7.61 2.74 -20.18
C LEU A 140 -7.59 2.71 -18.65
N GLN A 141 -7.47 1.53 -18.05
CA GLN A 141 -7.40 1.37 -16.60
C GLN A 141 -6.23 2.14 -16.00
N ILE A 142 -5.02 1.96 -16.55
CA ILE A 142 -3.81 2.65 -16.08
C ILE A 142 -3.97 4.18 -16.18
N GLU A 143 -4.51 4.67 -17.29
CA GLU A 143 -4.72 6.12 -17.47
C GLU A 143 -5.80 6.66 -16.52
N LYS A 144 -6.88 5.93 -16.27
CA LYS A 144 -7.89 6.31 -15.26
C LYS A 144 -7.26 6.42 -13.87
N GLU A 145 -6.51 5.42 -13.44
CA GLU A 145 -5.84 5.41 -12.14
C GLU A 145 -4.88 6.61 -11.99
N LYS A 146 -4.07 6.91 -13.02
CA LYS A 146 -3.19 8.09 -13.04
C LYS A 146 -3.95 9.40 -12.89
N ILE A 147 -5.10 9.54 -13.58
CA ILE A 147 -5.94 10.73 -13.49
C ILE A 147 -6.46 10.90 -12.06
N PHE A 148 -6.92 9.82 -11.42
CA PHE A 148 -7.41 9.87 -10.04
C PHE A 148 -6.28 10.23 -9.05
N GLU A 149 -5.07 9.69 -9.24
CA GLU A 149 -3.91 10.06 -8.43
C GLU A 149 -3.52 11.54 -8.62
N GLN A 150 -3.54 12.03 -9.86
CA GLN A 150 -3.26 13.44 -10.15
C GLN A 150 -4.32 14.35 -9.50
N ALA A 151 -5.60 14.00 -9.63
CA ALA A 151 -6.69 14.72 -9.00
C ALA A 151 -6.55 14.74 -7.47
N ALA A 152 -6.25 13.58 -6.86
CA ALA A 152 -6.02 13.46 -5.42
C ALA A 152 -4.96 14.45 -4.93
N ARG A 153 -3.84 14.58 -5.65
CA ARG A 153 -2.73 15.50 -5.30
C ARG A 153 -3.11 16.97 -5.32
N THR A 154 -4.20 17.34 -6.00
CA THR A 154 -4.70 18.72 -6.05
C THR A 154 -5.78 19.03 -5.03
N MET A 155 -6.23 18.02 -4.28
CA MET A 155 -7.28 18.17 -3.27
C MET A 155 -6.77 18.85 -2.01
N THR A 156 -7.69 19.46 -1.27
CA THR A 156 -7.39 20.09 0.02
C THR A 156 -7.53 19.14 1.22
N ALA A 157 -7.81 17.86 0.98
CA ALA A 157 -7.95 16.83 1.98
C ALA A 157 -6.61 16.43 2.61
N ASP A 158 -6.58 16.11 3.90
CA ASP A 158 -5.37 15.60 4.58
C ASP A 158 -5.13 14.12 4.29
N LYS A 159 -6.22 13.34 4.16
CA LYS A 159 -6.21 11.92 3.89
C LYS A 159 -7.08 11.61 2.68
N VAL A 160 -6.51 10.98 1.68
CA VAL A 160 -7.21 10.54 0.47
C VAL A 160 -7.04 9.04 0.32
N LEU A 161 -8.16 8.33 0.17
CA LEU A 161 -8.19 6.90 -0.12
C LEU A 161 -8.72 6.69 -1.53
N ILE A 162 -7.86 6.21 -2.43
CA ILE A 162 -8.24 5.81 -3.79
C ILE A 162 -8.53 4.31 -3.76
N VAL A 163 -9.75 3.94 -4.10
CA VAL A 163 -10.22 2.54 -4.14
C VAL A 163 -10.46 2.16 -5.59
N CYS A 164 -9.68 1.20 -6.09
CA CYS A 164 -9.83 0.66 -7.43
C CYS A 164 -10.76 -0.57 -7.38
N ASP A 165 -11.88 -0.52 -8.12
CA ASP A 165 -12.70 -1.70 -8.39
C ASP A 165 -11.98 -2.55 -9.43
N ARG A 166 -11.29 -3.56 -8.98
CA ARG A 166 -10.24 -4.34 -9.65
C ARG A 166 -8.95 -3.56 -9.90
N GLY A 167 -7.86 -4.27 -9.85
CA GLY A 167 -6.53 -3.77 -10.20
C GLY A 167 -6.03 -4.31 -11.55
N THR A 168 -4.90 -3.79 -12.00
CA THR A 168 -4.33 -4.13 -13.32
C THR A 168 -4.02 -5.62 -13.47
N LEU A 169 -3.61 -6.32 -12.39
CA LEU A 169 -3.32 -7.75 -12.47
C LEU A 169 -4.56 -8.65 -12.53
N ASP A 170 -5.75 -8.15 -12.18
CA ASP A 170 -6.99 -8.93 -12.41
C ASP A 170 -7.11 -9.36 -13.88
N ASN A 171 -6.64 -8.51 -14.80
CA ASN A 171 -6.68 -8.80 -16.24
C ASN A 171 -5.90 -10.08 -16.60
N LYS A 172 -4.82 -10.40 -15.88
CA LYS A 172 -4.03 -11.61 -16.11
C LYS A 172 -4.83 -12.89 -15.90
N ALA A 173 -5.84 -12.88 -14.99
CA ALA A 173 -6.69 -14.04 -14.76
C ALA A 173 -7.56 -14.42 -15.97
N TYR A 174 -7.75 -13.49 -16.91
CA TYR A 174 -8.53 -13.66 -18.13
C TYR A 174 -7.69 -13.89 -19.41
N MET A 175 -6.38 -14.07 -19.25
CA MET A 175 -5.42 -14.27 -20.33
C MET A 175 -4.59 -15.52 -20.08
N ASN A 176 -4.05 -16.10 -21.16
CA ASN A 176 -2.94 -17.03 -21.04
C ASN A 176 -1.60 -16.26 -20.95
N ASP A 177 -0.51 -16.97 -20.64
CA ASP A 177 0.81 -16.35 -20.45
C ASP A 177 1.35 -15.64 -21.71
N ILE A 178 1.03 -16.14 -22.91
CA ILE A 178 1.45 -15.54 -24.19
C ILE A 178 0.71 -14.21 -24.39
N GLU A 179 -0.60 -14.21 -24.22
CA GLU A 179 -1.44 -13.01 -24.34
C GLU A 179 -0.99 -11.95 -23.31
N PHE A 180 -0.72 -12.38 -22.07
CA PHE A 180 -0.28 -11.47 -21.03
C PHE A 180 1.08 -10.85 -21.34
N ALA A 181 2.05 -11.64 -21.84
CA ALA A 181 3.35 -11.13 -22.26
C ALA A 181 3.23 -10.11 -23.40
N GLU A 182 2.35 -10.35 -24.37
CA GLU A 182 2.07 -9.41 -25.47
C GLU A 182 1.46 -8.11 -24.97
N VAL A 183 0.49 -8.19 -24.07
CA VAL A 183 -0.18 -7.00 -23.48
C VAL A 183 0.79 -6.18 -22.64
N ILE A 184 1.63 -6.82 -21.80
CA ILE A 184 2.66 -6.13 -21.02
C ILE A 184 3.65 -5.40 -21.92
N GLN A 185 4.12 -6.06 -22.99
CA GLN A 185 5.02 -5.44 -23.95
C GLN A 185 4.38 -4.23 -24.63
N PHE A 186 3.12 -4.30 -25.01
CA PHE A 186 2.38 -3.18 -25.60
C PHE A 186 2.24 -2.01 -24.63
N ILE A 187 1.99 -2.27 -23.35
CA ILE A 187 1.86 -1.27 -22.30
C ILE A 187 3.22 -0.64 -21.94
N GLY A 188 4.33 -1.34 -22.20
CA GLY A 188 5.67 -0.90 -21.82
C GLY A 188 5.94 -0.97 -20.32
N SER A 189 5.39 -1.97 -19.63
CA SER A 189 5.53 -2.19 -18.18
C SER A 189 5.97 -3.63 -17.89
N ASN A 190 5.93 -4.03 -16.64
CA ASN A 190 6.21 -5.39 -16.21
C ASN A 190 5.27 -5.81 -15.07
N GLU A 191 5.18 -7.11 -14.79
CA GLU A 191 4.26 -7.67 -13.80
C GLU A 191 4.52 -7.09 -12.38
N VAL A 192 5.79 -6.87 -12.01
CA VAL A 192 6.16 -6.33 -10.70
C VAL A 192 5.64 -4.91 -10.53
N GLU A 193 5.80 -4.06 -11.54
CA GLU A 193 5.29 -2.69 -11.52
C GLU A 193 3.77 -2.66 -11.45
N LEU A 194 3.09 -3.48 -12.25
CA LEU A 194 1.62 -3.55 -12.27
C LEU A 194 1.07 -4.06 -10.94
N ARG A 195 1.71 -5.07 -10.33
CA ARG A 195 1.31 -5.63 -9.04
C ARG A 195 1.51 -4.63 -7.91
N ASP A 196 2.70 -4.07 -7.81
CA ASP A 196 3.14 -3.29 -6.67
C ASP A 196 2.90 -1.78 -6.86
N ASN A 197 2.05 -1.40 -7.84
CA ASN A 197 1.56 -0.03 -8.02
C ASN A 197 0.44 0.35 -7.05
N TYR A 198 -0.02 -0.59 -6.23
CA TYR A 198 -1.03 -0.39 -5.20
C TYR A 198 -0.42 -0.56 -3.81
N ASP A 199 -0.95 0.15 -2.83
CA ASP A 199 -0.46 0.08 -1.46
C ASP A 199 -0.99 -1.17 -0.74
N ALA A 200 -2.22 -1.61 -1.05
CA ALA A 200 -2.80 -2.87 -0.56
C ALA A 200 -3.82 -3.47 -1.54
N VAL A 201 -4.03 -4.77 -1.43
CA VAL A 201 -5.02 -5.54 -2.21
C VAL A 201 -5.90 -6.35 -1.27
N PHE A 202 -7.20 -6.13 -1.36
CA PHE A 202 -8.22 -6.85 -0.58
C PHE A 202 -9.03 -7.72 -1.52
N HIS A 203 -8.84 -9.03 -1.43
CA HIS A 203 -9.56 -10.01 -2.22
C HIS A 203 -10.78 -10.52 -1.46
N LEU A 204 -11.97 -10.27 -1.98
CA LEU A 204 -13.21 -10.82 -1.47
C LEU A 204 -13.47 -12.17 -2.15
N VAL A 205 -13.48 -13.25 -1.39
CA VAL A 205 -13.76 -14.58 -1.91
C VAL A 205 -15.19 -14.64 -2.45
N THR A 206 -15.36 -15.25 -3.63
CA THR A 206 -16.66 -15.42 -4.28
C THR A 206 -17.64 -16.18 -3.41
N ALA A 207 -18.95 -15.87 -3.50
CA ALA A 207 -19.99 -16.66 -2.85
C ALA A 207 -20.03 -18.12 -3.34
N ALA A 208 -19.47 -18.42 -4.52
CA ALA A 208 -19.32 -19.78 -5.03
C ALA A 208 -18.43 -20.70 -4.16
N LYS A 209 -17.81 -20.14 -3.12
CA LYS A 209 -16.98 -20.86 -2.15
C LYS A 209 -17.49 -20.61 -0.73
N GLY A 210 -18.24 -21.57 -0.19
CA GLY A 210 -18.72 -21.53 1.20
C GLY A 210 -19.92 -20.62 1.47
N ALA A 211 -20.58 -20.11 0.43
CA ALA A 211 -21.81 -19.33 0.49
C ALA A 211 -22.64 -19.51 -0.78
N GLU A 212 -22.65 -20.74 -1.34
CA GLU A 212 -23.21 -21.07 -2.65
C GLU A 212 -24.69 -20.73 -2.76
N GLU A 213 -25.44 -20.77 -1.67
CA GLU A 213 -26.86 -20.39 -1.61
C GLU A 213 -27.10 -18.90 -1.97
N PHE A 214 -26.08 -18.05 -1.83
CA PHE A 214 -26.11 -16.63 -2.20
C PHE A 214 -25.47 -16.34 -3.56
N TYR A 215 -24.97 -17.37 -4.24
CA TYR A 215 -24.44 -17.20 -5.59
C TYR A 215 -25.60 -16.95 -6.57
N THR A 216 -25.59 -15.79 -7.21
CA THR A 216 -26.65 -15.41 -8.17
C THR A 216 -26.03 -14.77 -9.42
N THR A 217 -26.52 -15.16 -10.57
CA THR A 217 -26.22 -14.55 -11.87
C THR A 217 -27.24 -13.48 -12.27
N VAL A 218 -28.35 -13.33 -11.51
CA VAL A 218 -29.50 -12.47 -11.86
C VAL A 218 -29.14 -10.98 -11.85
N ASN A 219 -28.17 -10.58 -11.03
CA ASN A 219 -27.83 -9.17 -10.83
C ASN A 219 -26.86 -8.60 -11.90
N ASN A 220 -26.42 -9.41 -12.87
CA ASN A 220 -25.56 -8.94 -13.96
C ASN A 220 -25.77 -9.84 -15.18
N SER A 221 -26.42 -9.30 -16.21
CA SER A 221 -26.75 -10.00 -17.47
C SER A 221 -25.51 -10.44 -18.29
N ALA A 222 -24.32 -9.98 -17.93
CA ALA A 222 -23.06 -10.41 -18.53
C ALA A 222 -22.44 -11.64 -17.85
N ARG A 223 -23.08 -12.19 -16.80
CA ARG A 223 -22.57 -13.35 -16.06
C ARG A 223 -23.20 -14.63 -16.58
N THR A 224 -22.35 -15.53 -17.02
CA THR A 224 -22.74 -16.85 -17.53
C THR A 224 -22.01 -17.99 -16.82
N GLU A 225 -21.12 -17.67 -15.87
CA GLU A 225 -20.25 -18.63 -15.20
C GLU A 225 -21.06 -19.53 -14.24
N THR A 226 -20.76 -20.82 -14.27
CA THR A 226 -21.24 -21.78 -13.26
C THR A 226 -20.55 -21.51 -11.90
N VAL A 227 -21.05 -22.17 -10.83
CA VAL A 227 -20.44 -22.08 -9.50
C VAL A 227 -18.96 -22.53 -9.54
N GLU A 228 -18.68 -23.64 -10.27
CA GLU A 228 -17.34 -24.20 -10.42
C GLU A 228 -16.40 -23.26 -11.20
N GLU A 229 -16.89 -22.66 -12.27
CA GLU A 229 -16.15 -21.69 -13.08
C GLU A 229 -15.85 -20.43 -12.28
N ALA A 230 -16.81 -19.94 -11.49
CA ALA A 230 -16.63 -18.79 -10.62
C ALA A 230 -15.60 -19.07 -9.51
N ALA A 231 -15.63 -20.26 -8.92
CA ALA A 231 -14.65 -20.70 -7.93
C ALA A 231 -13.23 -20.79 -8.54
N ALA A 232 -13.10 -21.37 -9.73
CA ALA A 232 -11.83 -21.48 -10.43
C ALA A 232 -11.26 -20.12 -10.85
N LEU A 233 -12.13 -19.18 -11.27
CA LEU A 233 -11.71 -17.81 -11.58
C LEU A 233 -11.24 -17.06 -10.33
N ASP A 234 -11.92 -17.24 -9.21
CA ASP A 234 -11.54 -16.66 -7.93
C ASP A 234 -10.14 -17.12 -7.48
N ASP A 235 -9.83 -18.43 -7.65
CA ASP A 235 -8.49 -18.97 -7.40
C ASP A 235 -7.41 -18.34 -8.29
N LYS A 236 -7.73 -18.14 -9.56
CA LYS A 236 -6.83 -17.45 -10.50
C LYS A 236 -6.59 -16.00 -10.05
N LEU A 237 -7.64 -15.28 -9.63
CA LEU A 237 -7.54 -13.91 -9.16
C LEU A 237 -6.67 -13.82 -7.89
N ILE A 238 -6.82 -14.72 -6.92
CA ILE A 238 -5.93 -14.80 -5.78
C ILE A 238 -4.49 -15.05 -6.24
N SER A 239 -4.29 -16.02 -7.13
CA SER A 239 -2.96 -16.42 -7.62
C SER A 239 -2.21 -15.28 -8.31
N VAL A 240 -2.86 -14.43 -9.11
CA VAL A 240 -2.19 -13.31 -9.79
C VAL A 240 -1.75 -12.22 -8.83
N TRP A 241 -2.46 -12.03 -7.71
CA TRP A 241 -2.08 -11.08 -6.66
C TRP A 241 -1.12 -11.65 -5.61
N THR A 242 -0.95 -12.97 -5.56
CA THR A 242 0.02 -13.60 -4.67
C THR A 242 1.42 -13.06 -4.95
N GLY A 243 2.10 -12.59 -3.90
CA GLY A 243 3.37 -11.85 -4.00
C GLY A 243 3.23 -10.34 -3.80
N HIS A 244 2.01 -9.79 -3.73
CA HIS A 244 1.80 -8.41 -3.27
C HIS A 244 2.12 -8.32 -1.77
N PRO A 245 2.82 -7.26 -1.26
CA PRO A 245 3.23 -7.18 0.15
C PRO A 245 2.05 -7.13 1.12
N HIS A 246 0.95 -6.52 0.71
CA HIS A 246 -0.24 -6.35 1.54
C HIS A 246 -1.47 -6.96 0.83
N LEU A 247 -1.39 -8.27 0.51
CA LEU A 247 -2.56 -9.03 0.05
C LEU A 247 -3.33 -9.53 1.29
N ARG A 248 -4.63 -9.25 1.32
CA ARG A 248 -5.57 -9.76 2.33
C ARG A 248 -6.73 -10.48 1.63
N VAL A 249 -6.99 -11.71 2.07
CA VAL A 249 -8.08 -12.54 1.55
C VAL A 249 -9.20 -12.57 2.56
N ILE A 250 -10.37 -12.03 2.19
CA ILE A 250 -11.57 -11.95 3.04
C ILE A 250 -12.55 -13.05 2.59
N ASP A 251 -12.59 -14.11 3.35
CA ASP A 251 -13.35 -15.33 3.05
C ASP A 251 -14.84 -15.26 3.49
N ASN A 252 -15.57 -16.37 3.26
CA ASN A 252 -16.97 -16.54 3.62
C ASN A 252 -17.18 -17.36 4.91
N THR A 253 -16.20 -17.41 5.81
CA THR A 253 -16.33 -18.13 7.09
C THR A 253 -17.36 -17.55 8.04
N THR A 254 -17.81 -16.31 7.78
CA THR A 254 -18.87 -15.60 8.51
C THR A 254 -19.98 -15.17 7.57
N ASN A 255 -21.10 -14.66 8.13
CA ASN A 255 -22.15 -14.07 7.33
C ASN A 255 -21.64 -12.82 6.57
N PHE A 256 -22.43 -12.36 5.58
CA PHE A 256 -22.03 -11.27 4.70
C PHE A 256 -21.77 -9.94 5.42
N GLU A 257 -22.54 -9.62 6.46
CA GLU A 257 -22.34 -8.39 7.24
C GLU A 257 -21.01 -8.43 8.00
N GLU A 258 -20.69 -9.55 8.63
CA GLU A 258 -19.40 -9.73 9.33
C GLU A 258 -18.23 -9.77 8.33
N LYS A 259 -18.42 -10.33 7.14
CA LYS A 259 -17.44 -10.25 6.05
C LYS A 259 -17.14 -8.80 5.69
N MET A 260 -18.14 -7.93 5.58
CA MET A 260 -17.95 -6.51 5.30
C MET A 260 -17.26 -5.79 6.45
N LYS A 261 -17.62 -6.10 7.70
CA LYS A 261 -16.92 -5.56 8.88
C LYS A 261 -15.46 -5.94 8.93
N ARG A 262 -15.12 -7.20 8.59
CA ARG A 262 -13.72 -7.66 8.47
C ARG A 262 -12.98 -6.89 7.39
N LEU A 263 -13.57 -6.70 6.21
CA LEU A 263 -12.97 -5.88 5.16
C LEU A 263 -12.65 -4.46 5.64
N ILE A 264 -13.60 -3.79 6.33
CA ILE A 264 -13.37 -2.44 6.85
C ILE A 264 -12.26 -2.44 7.90
N ALA A 265 -12.25 -3.43 8.80
CA ALA A 265 -11.22 -3.57 9.82
C ALA A 265 -9.82 -3.76 9.20
N GLU A 266 -9.70 -4.60 8.15
CA GLU A 266 -8.45 -4.82 7.42
C GLU A 266 -7.94 -3.54 6.74
N ILE A 267 -8.84 -2.82 6.05
CA ILE A 267 -8.45 -1.54 5.41
C ILE A 267 -8.07 -0.52 6.49
N ALA A 268 -8.82 -0.41 7.58
CA ALA A 268 -8.53 0.50 8.69
C ALA A 268 -7.17 0.15 9.34
N SER A 269 -6.91 -1.13 9.59
CA SER A 269 -5.63 -1.62 10.10
C SER A 269 -4.49 -1.22 9.17
N PHE A 270 -4.63 -1.46 7.86
CA PHE A 270 -3.63 -1.09 6.87
C PHE A 270 -3.35 0.43 6.85
N LEU A 271 -4.40 1.26 6.98
CA LEU A 271 -4.29 2.73 7.00
C LEU A 271 -3.85 3.32 8.35
N GLY A 272 -3.69 2.49 9.37
CA GLY A 272 -3.33 2.97 10.70
C GLY A 272 -4.49 3.54 11.53
N GLU A 273 -5.72 3.13 11.25
CA GLU A 273 -6.94 3.65 11.88
C GLU A 273 -7.79 2.54 12.54
N PRO A 274 -8.12 2.60 13.78
CA PRO A 274 -7.38 3.23 14.89
C PRO A 274 -6.13 2.42 15.20
N GLU A 275 -4.99 3.02 15.44
CA GLU A 275 -3.63 2.48 15.60
C GLU A 275 -3.47 0.96 15.32
N PRO A 276 -2.87 0.55 14.20
CA PRO A 276 -2.85 -0.86 13.80
C PRO A 276 -1.94 -1.64 14.73
N TYR A 277 -2.49 -2.64 15.37
CA TYR A 277 -1.70 -3.73 15.89
C TYR A 277 -1.48 -4.72 14.76
N GLU A 278 -0.28 -4.78 14.21
CA GLU A 278 0.11 -5.91 13.35
C GLU A 278 0.22 -7.15 14.23
N ILE A 279 -0.70 -8.09 14.04
CA ILE A 279 -0.61 -9.41 14.66
C ILE A 279 0.14 -10.30 13.67
N GLU A 280 1.46 -10.30 13.77
CA GLU A 280 2.33 -11.15 12.97
C GLU A 280 2.79 -12.34 13.81
N ARG A 281 2.63 -13.55 13.29
CA ARG A 281 3.21 -14.75 13.91
C ARG A 281 4.31 -15.32 13.02
N LYS A 282 5.45 -15.66 13.65
CA LYS A 282 6.64 -16.20 12.99
C LYS A 282 6.90 -17.62 13.45
N TYR A 283 7.22 -18.45 12.49
CA TYR A 283 7.52 -19.85 12.71
C TYR A 283 8.86 -20.21 12.10
N LEU A 284 9.70 -20.87 12.89
CA LEU A 284 10.85 -21.58 12.37
C LEU A 284 10.35 -22.88 11.74
N ILE A 285 10.70 -23.09 10.49
CA ILE A 285 10.33 -24.28 9.71
C ILE A 285 11.58 -25.02 9.23
N GLU A 286 11.46 -26.34 8.95
CA GLU A 286 12.49 -27.05 8.21
C GLU A 286 12.70 -26.38 6.84
N TYR A 287 13.88 -26.56 6.23
CA TYR A 287 14.14 -26.02 4.91
C TYR A 287 13.08 -26.52 3.92
N PRO A 288 12.32 -25.61 3.28
CA PRO A 288 11.16 -26.01 2.50
C PRO A 288 11.55 -26.71 1.20
N ASP A 289 10.65 -27.53 0.68
CA ASP A 289 10.80 -28.09 -0.68
C ASP A 289 10.59 -26.97 -1.71
N ILE A 290 11.71 -26.43 -2.19
CA ILE A 290 11.73 -25.32 -3.16
C ILE A 290 11.04 -25.73 -4.48
N LYS A 291 11.19 -26.99 -4.92
CA LYS A 291 10.57 -27.45 -6.15
C LYS A 291 9.04 -27.45 -6.05
N TRP A 292 8.53 -27.87 -4.89
CA TRP A 292 7.10 -27.82 -4.61
C TRP A 292 6.60 -26.38 -4.56
N LEU A 293 7.30 -25.46 -3.88
CA LEU A 293 6.94 -24.05 -3.83
C LEU A 293 6.90 -23.40 -5.23
N GLU A 294 7.93 -23.65 -6.06
CA GLU A 294 8.04 -23.08 -7.41
C GLU A 294 7.04 -23.69 -8.39
N SER A 295 6.61 -24.92 -8.18
CA SER A 295 5.58 -25.56 -9.01
C SER A 295 4.15 -25.24 -8.58
N ASN A 296 3.96 -24.64 -7.40
CA ASN A 296 2.63 -24.32 -6.88
C ASN A 296 2.08 -23.04 -7.54
N PRO A 297 0.93 -23.09 -8.22
CA PRO A 297 0.34 -21.94 -8.90
C PRO A 297 -0.06 -20.81 -7.95
N SER A 298 -0.30 -21.13 -6.66
CA SER A 298 -0.62 -20.16 -5.60
C SER A 298 0.62 -19.68 -4.84
N CYS A 299 1.83 -19.92 -5.36
CA CYS A 299 3.07 -19.44 -4.80
C CYS A 299 3.80 -18.51 -5.77
N ARG A 300 4.41 -17.45 -5.23
CA ARG A 300 5.25 -16.52 -6.00
C ARG A 300 6.58 -16.32 -5.30
N ARG A 301 7.66 -16.41 -6.08
CA ARG A 301 9.04 -16.15 -5.63
C ARG A 301 9.34 -14.66 -5.73
N ILE A 302 9.86 -14.07 -4.67
CA ILE A 302 10.28 -12.66 -4.57
C ILE A 302 11.72 -12.63 -4.05
N GLU A 303 12.58 -11.88 -4.71
CA GLU A 303 13.92 -11.57 -4.22
C GLU A 303 13.87 -10.30 -3.37
N ILE A 304 14.45 -10.33 -2.19
CA ILE A 304 14.48 -9.19 -1.27
C ILE A 304 15.93 -8.93 -0.86
N ILE A 305 16.33 -7.67 -1.02
CA ILE A 305 17.58 -7.13 -0.49
C ILE A 305 17.22 -5.99 0.44
N GLN A 306 17.64 -6.08 1.69
CA GLN A 306 17.35 -5.10 2.73
C GLN A 306 18.64 -4.58 3.35
N THR A 307 18.79 -3.26 3.39
CA THR A 307 19.93 -2.58 3.96
C THR A 307 19.47 -1.65 5.08
N TYR A 308 20.05 -1.80 6.25
CA TYR A 308 19.84 -0.89 7.37
C TYR A 308 20.67 0.38 7.18
N LEU A 309 20.09 1.52 7.53
CA LEU A 309 20.72 2.82 7.44
C LEU A 309 21.10 3.32 8.82
N ASN A 310 22.07 4.25 8.88
CA ASN A 310 22.36 4.98 10.09
C ASN A 310 21.11 5.76 10.53
N SER A 311 20.71 5.62 11.79
CA SER A 311 19.51 6.23 12.34
C SER A 311 19.72 6.74 13.76
N ALA A 312 18.86 7.63 14.23
CA ALA A 312 18.89 8.14 15.58
C ALA A 312 18.54 7.04 16.61
N ALA A 313 18.93 7.23 17.85
CA ALA A 313 18.58 6.31 18.94
C ALA A 313 17.03 6.16 19.04
N GLY A 314 16.54 4.93 19.04
CA GLY A 314 15.11 4.63 19.09
C GLY A 314 14.42 4.57 17.73
N GLU A 315 15.15 4.83 16.65
CA GLU A 315 14.68 4.64 15.28
C GLU A 315 15.39 3.48 14.60
N GLU A 316 14.67 2.72 13.78
CA GLU A 316 15.22 1.78 12.83
C GLU A 316 14.86 2.24 11.43
N VAL A 317 15.86 2.53 10.61
CA VAL A 317 15.64 2.93 9.22
C VAL A 317 16.24 1.89 8.31
N ARG A 318 15.48 1.44 7.32
CA ARG A 318 15.95 0.50 6.32
C ARG A 318 15.47 0.88 4.93
N VAL A 319 16.22 0.50 3.92
CA VAL A 319 15.79 0.50 2.53
C VAL A 319 15.71 -0.93 2.02
N ARG A 320 14.71 -1.19 1.19
CA ARG A 320 14.40 -2.52 0.67
C ARG A 320 14.23 -2.44 -0.85
N GLN A 321 14.91 -3.34 -1.54
CA GLN A 321 14.68 -3.68 -2.94
C GLN A 321 13.92 -5.00 -2.96
N ARG A 322 12.81 -5.06 -3.69
CA ARG A 322 12.05 -6.30 -3.88
C ARG A 322 11.61 -6.46 -5.33
N GLY A 323 11.57 -7.67 -5.80
CA GLY A 323 11.17 -7.98 -7.17
C GLY A 323 11.67 -9.35 -7.63
N VAL A 324 11.72 -9.57 -8.92
CA VAL A 324 12.17 -10.82 -9.53
C VAL A 324 12.70 -10.54 -10.94
N ASN A 325 13.70 -11.34 -11.38
CA ASN A 325 14.21 -11.33 -12.76
C ASN A 325 14.62 -9.93 -13.28
N GLY A 326 15.28 -9.12 -12.43
CA GLY A 326 15.76 -7.80 -12.82
C GLY A 326 14.73 -6.67 -12.70
N ASN A 327 13.48 -6.98 -12.45
CA ASN A 327 12.41 -6.00 -12.21
C ASN A 327 12.25 -5.79 -10.72
N TYR A 328 12.59 -4.60 -10.23
CA TYR A 328 12.60 -4.29 -8.81
C TYR A 328 11.87 -2.98 -8.50
N ILE A 329 11.26 -2.96 -7.34
CA ILE A 329 10.73 -1.77 -6.69
C ILE A 329 11.46 -1.52 -5.38
N TYR A 330 11.43 -0.30 -4.92
CA TYR A 330 12.26 0.16 -3.81
C TYR A 330 11.41 0.85 -2.76
N PHE A 331 11.68 0.54 -1.48
CA PHE A 331 10.99 1.12 -0.34
C PHE A 331 11.97 1.61 0.71
N GLN A 332 11.58 2.63 1.45
CA GLN A 332 12.17 3.01 2.71
C GLN A 332 11.16 2.75 3.81
N THR A 333 11.60 2.07 4.86
CA THR A 333 10.81 1.84 6.07
C THR A 333 11.49 2.53 7.24
N ILE A 334 10.73 3.29 8.02
CA ILE A 334 11.16 3.95 9.25
C ILE A 334 10.30 3.40 10.38
N LYS A 335 10.94 2.73 11.35
CA LYS A 335 10.28 2.25 12.58
C LYS A 335 10.72 3.11 13.74
N ARG A 336 9.77 3.73 14.44
CA ARG A 336 10.02 4.56 15.62
C ARG A 336 9.35 3.92 16.83
N LYS A 337 10.11 3.78 17.91
CA LYS A 337 9.56 3.39 19.20
C LYS A 337 8.89 4.58 19.84
N VAL A 338 7.57 4.52 20.06
CA VAL A 338 6.79 5.58 20.74
C VAL A 338 6.65 5.26 22.22
N SER A 339 6.52 3.98 22.57
CA SER A 339 6.55 3.47 23.96
C SER A 339 7.07 2.04 23.97
N ASP A 340 7.14 1.39 25.15
CA ASP A 340 7.60 0.00 25.23
C ASP A 340 6.74 -0.98 24.42
N VAL A 341 5.46 -0.66 24.21
CA VAL A 341 4.49 -1.45 23.47
C VAL A 341 4.02 -0.81 22.15
N LYS A 342 4.40 0.46 21.86
CA LYS A 342 3.95 1.18 20.64
C LYS A 342 5.11 1.48 19.73
N ARG A 343 4.99 1.07 18.47
CA ARG A 343 5.91 1.42 17.35
C ARG A 343 5.11 1.99 16.20
N VAL A 344 5.61 3.02 15.57
CA VAL A 344 5.07 3.55 14.32
C VAL A 344 5.97 3.08 13.20
N GLU A 345 5.39 2.43 12.20
CA GLU A 345 6.05 2.05 10.96
C GLU A 345 5.56 2.94 9.83
N ILE A 346 6.49 3.59 9.15
CA ILE A 346 6.21 4.41 7.97
C ILE A 346 6.97 3.79 6.82
N GLU A 347 6.25 3.31 5.82
CA GLU A 347 6.83 2.83 4.57
C GLU A 347 6.53 3.81 3.43
N ARG A 348 7.51 4.11 2.59
CA ARG A 348 7.33 4.89 1.38
C ARG A 348 8.04 4.26 0.19
N ARG A 349 7.42 4.33 -0.96
CA ARG A 349 8.04 3.92 -2.22
C ARG A 349 9.14 4.91 -2.62
N LEU A 350 10.22 4.37 -3.19
CA LEU A 350 11.36 5.13 -3.67
C LEU A 350 11.53 4.94 -5.18
N SER A 351 12.05 5.95 -5.86
CA SER A 351 12.68 5.76 -7.16
C SER A 351 14.02 5.02 -7.00
N GLN A 352 14.48 4.39 -8.07
CA GLN A 352 15.81 3.74 -8.07
C GLN A 352 16.93 4.72 -7.70
N ALA A 353 16.86 5.96 -8.17
CA ALA A 353 17.87 6.98 -7.86
C ALA A 353 17.89 7.35 -6.38
N GLU A 354 16.72 7.50 -5.74
CA GLU A 354 16.62 7.73 -4.29
C GLU A 354 17.15 6.54 -3.49
N TYR A 355 16.79 5.31 -3.89
CA TYR A 355 17.30 4.09 -3.25
C TYR A 355 18.82 4.02 -3.30
N LEU A 356 19.44 4.23 -4.47
CA LEU A 356 20.90 4.23 -4.62
C LEU A 356 21.58 5.33 -3.78
N LYS A 357 20.96 6.49 -3.67
CA LYS A 357 21.46 7.58 -2.83
C LYS A 357 21.42 7.20 -1.34
N LEU A 358 20.33 6.61 -0.87
CA LEU A 358 20.18 6.19 0.53
C LEU A 358 21.10 5.04 0.91
N LEU A 359 21.50 4.18 -0.04
CA LEU A 359 22.50 3.14 0.22
C LEU A 359 23.87 3.70 0.67
N MET A 360 24.19 4.96 0.35
CA MET A 360 25.41 5.64 0.83
C MET A 360 25.39 5.89 2.35
N GLU A 361 24.19 5.83 2.97
CA GLU A 361 23.98 6.02 4.41
C GLU A 361 23.87 4.68 5.17
N ALA A 362 24.30 3.57 4.54
CA ALA A 362 24.23 2.23 5.13
C ALA A 362 24.97 2.15 6.48
N ASP A 363 24.34 1.49 7.45
CA ASP A 363 24.94 1.14 8.74
C ASP A 363 26.00 0.05 8.55
N THR A 364 27.26 0.43 8.65
CA THR A 364 28.41 -0.47 8.43
C THR A 364 28.57 -1.54 9.51
N THR A 365 27.85 -1.44 10.62
CA THR A 365 27.83 -2.45 11.68
C THR A 365 26.85 -3.59 11.41
N LYS A 366 26.07 -3.46 10.32
CA LYS A 366 25.07 -4.44 9.91
C LYS A 366 25.33 -4.91 8.48
N ARG A 367 25.29 -6.22 8.29
CA ARG A 367 25.31 -6.79 6.96
C ARG A 367 24.00 -6.58 6.23
N GLN A 368 24.03 -6.52 4.92
CA GLN A 368 22.86 -6.53 4.07
C GLN A 368 22.15 -7.89 4.19
N ILE A 369 20.85 -7.88 4.43
CA ILE A 369 20.02 -9.09 4.42
C ILE A 369 19.59 -9.36 3.00
N ARG A 370 19.94 -10.52 2.50
CA ARG A 370 19.46 -11.08 1.23
C ARG A 370 18.61 -12.28 1.55
N LYS A 371 17.40 -12.35 0.99
CA LYS A 371 16.51 -13.49 1.14
C LYS A 371 15.67 -13.70 -0.10
N THR A 372 15.31 -14.94 -0.33
CA THR A 372 14.25 -15.29 -1.27
C THR A 372 12.98 -15.52 -0.46
N ARG A 373 11.94 -14.77 -0.77
CA ARG A 373 10.63 -14.91 -0.15
C ARG A 373 9.71 -15.68 -1.09
N TYR A 374 9.12 -16.75 -0.59
CA TYR A 374 8.07 -17.47 -1.26
C TYR A 374 6.74 -17.07 -0.64
N CYS A 375 5.95 -16.30 -1.37
CA CYS A 375 4.62 -15.87 -0.98
C CYS A 375 3.63 -16.95 -1.38
N LEU A 376 2.99 -17.59 -0.44
CA LEU A 376 2.08 -18.72 -0.65
C LEU A 376 0.70 -18.41 -0.11
N THR A 377 -0.32 -18.52 -0.95
CA THR A 377 -1.71 -18.51 -0.49
C THR A 377 -2.19 -19.95 -0.33
N TYR A 378 -2.62 -20.32 0.87
CA TYR A 378 -3.13 -21.65 1.19
C TYR A 378 -4.29 -21.54 2.18
N GLU A 379 -5.43 -22.19 1.89
CA GLU A 379 -6.66 -22.13 2.71
C GLU A 379 -7.05 -20.67 3.08
N ASN A 380 -7.02 -19.79 2.08
CA ASN A 380 -7.27 -18.34 2.22
C ASN A 380 -6.33 -17.60 3.18
N GLN A 381 -5.24 -18.24 3.62
CA GLN A 381 -4.20 -17.64 4.45
C GLN A 381 -2.98 -17.30 3.58
N TYR A 382 -2.34 -16.18 3.88
CA TYR A 382 -1.18 -15.71 3.13
C TYR A 382 0.09 -15.89 3.96
N PHE A 383 0.97 -16.76 3.47
CA PHE A 383 2.24 -17.09 4.10
C PHE A 383 3.40 -16.43 3.36
N GLU A 384 4.33 -15.87 4.09
CA GLU A 384 5.60 -15.39 3.62
C GLU A 384 6.72 -16.30 4.12
N ILE A 385 7.28 -17.12 3.23
CA ILE A 385 8.34 -18.09 3.59
C ILE A 385 9.68 -17.51 3.15
N ASP A 386 10.48 -17.10 4.13
CA ASP A 386 11.78 -16.45 3.93
C ASP A 386 12.91 -17.46 4.00
N VAL A 387 13.58 -17.66 2.87
CA VAL A 387 14.77 -18.50 2.72
C VAL A 387 16.00 -17.60 2.67
N TYR A 388 16.93 -17.84 3.60
CA TYR A 388 18.16 -17.07 3.71
C TYR A 388 19.35 -17.86 3.15
N PRO A 389 20.29 -17.23 2.42
CA PRO A 389 21.42 -17.94 1.80
C PRO A 389 22.44 -18.49 2.79
N PHE A 390 22.34 -18.11 4.07
CA PHE A 390 23.22 -18.59 5.15
C PHE A 390 22.60 -19.72 5.98
N TRP A 391 21.39 -20.20 5.62
CA TRP A 391 20.74 -21.36 6.21
C TRP A 391 20.44 -22.41 5.13
N ASP A 392 20.76 -23.65 5.37
CA ASP A 392 20.53 -24.79 4.49
C ASP A 392 19.59 -25.85 5.09
N ASP A 393 19.27 -25.70 6.41
CA ASP A 393 18.45 -26.63 7.17
C ASP A 393 17.10 -26.06 7.62
N ARG A 394 16.91 -24.74 7.51
CA ARG A 394 15.74 -24.05 8.06
C ARG A 394 15.34 -22.83 7.26
N ALA A 395 14.12 -22.35 7.51
CA ALA A 395 13.60 -21.09 6.99
C ALA A 395 12.63 -20.47 8.01
N ILE A 396 12.15 -19.24 7.73
CA ILE A 396 11.13 -18.57 8.53
C ILE A 396 9.85 -18.51 7.72
N ALA A 397 8.72 -18.90 8.30
CA ALA A 397 7.39 -18.62 7.77
C ALA A 397 6.73 -17.54 8.61
N GLU A 398 6.32 -16.47 7.99
CA GLU A 398 5.59 -15.35 8.58
C GLU A 398 4.14 -15.38 8.08
N ILE A 399 3.19 -15.06 8.97
CA ILE A 399 1.78 -14.89 8.64
C ILE A 399 1.22 -13.71 9.42
N GLU A 400 0.54 -12.81 8.77
CA GLU A 400 -0.23 -11.75 9.41
C GLU A 400 -1.67 -12.22 9.66
N LEU A 401 -2.17 -11.93 10.84
CA LEU A 401 -3.46 -12.37 11.33
C LEU A 401 -4.32 -11.18 11.75
N ASN A 402 -5.64 -11.37 11.68
CA ASN A 402 -6.63 -10.38 12.11
C ASN A 402 -7.04 -10.55 13.57
N ASP A 403 -6.75 -11.72 14.14
CA ASP A 403 -7.08 -12.12 15.50
C ASP A 403 -5.92 -12.96 16.06
N GLU A 404 -5.49 -12.63 17.27
CA GLU A 404 -4.43 -13.39 17.98
C GLU A 404 -4.76 -14.89 18.11
N ASN A 405 -6.05 -15.24 18.17
CA ASN A 405 -6.53 -16.61 18.30
C ASN A 405 -6.85 -17.29 16.96
N ALA A 406 -6.59 -16.62 15.83
CA ALA A 406 -6.87 -17.19 14.51
C ALA A 406 -6.14 -18.53 14.33
N LYS A 407 -6.87 -19.54 13.85
CA LYS A 407 -6.30 -20.85 13.57
C LYS A 407 -5.45 -20.79 12.30
N ILE A 408 -4.18 -21.15 12.43
CA ILE A 408 -3.27 -21.24 11.28
C ILE A 408 -3.28 -22.68 10.76
N VAL A 409 -3.43 -22.82 9.44
CA VAL A 409 -3.45 -24.11 8.74
C VAL A 409 -2.26 -24.18 7.80
N PHE A 410 -1.20 -24.84 8.23
CA PHE A 410 -0.01 -25.03 7.38
C PHE A 410 -0.24 -26.12 6.31
N PRO A 411 0.26 -25.91 5.08
CA PRO A 411 0.36 -26.99 4.11
C PRO A 411 1.17 -28.17 4.67
N LYS A 412 0.83 -29.40 4.31
CA LYS A 412 1.52 -30.61 4.78
C LYS A 412 3.01 -30.64 4.42
N GLN A 413 3.40 -29.90 3.38
CA GLN A 413 4.77 -29.77 2.91
C GLN A 413 5.61 -28.81 3.75
N ILE A 414 4.99 -27.97 4.56
CA ILE A 414 5.65 -27.03 5.47
C ILE A 414 5.72 -27.65 6.86
N LYS A 415 6.92 -28.03 7.28
CA LYS A 415 7.15 -28.65 8.58
C LYS A 415 7.59 -27.60 9.59
N VAL A 416 6.68 -27.27 10.49
CA VAL A 416 6.93 -26.31 11.57
C VAL A 416 7.81 -26.96 12.65
N ILE A 417 8.91 -26.30 13.00
CA ILE A 417 9.79 -26.70 14.10
C ILE A 417 9.27 -26.11 15.41
N ARG A 418 9.07 -24.77 15.44
CA ARG A 418 8.51 -24.05 16.58
C ARG A 418 8.05 -22.64 16.20
N GLU A 419 7.23 -22.05 17.01
CA GLU A 419 6.94 -20.62 16.92
C GLU A 419 8.12 -19.80 17.47
N VAL A 420 8.40 -18.65 16.80
CA VAL A 420 9.50 -17.74 17.13
C VAL A 420 9.06 -16.28 17.12
N THR A 421 7.78 -16.01 17.28
CA THR A 421 7.19 -14.66 17.26
C THR A 421 7.91 -13.71 18.23
N ASP A 422 8.13 -14.16 19.48
CA ASP A 422 8.74 -13.37 20.53
C ASP A 422 10.27 -13.56 20.65
N ASP A 423 10.87 -14.31 19.72
CA ASP A 423 12.31 -14.58 19.73
C ASP A 423 13.05 -13.56 18.87
N ASP A 424 13.58 -12.53 19.52
CA ASP A 424 14.31 -11.44 18.85
C ASP A 424 15.49 -11.91 17.99
N SER A 425 16.03 -13.10 18.22
CA SER A 425 17.14 -13.64 17.43
C SER A 425 16.78 -13.93 15.96
N TYR A 426 15.49 -14.13 15.69
CA TYR A 426 14.95 -14.37 14.34
C TYR A 426 14.43 -13.10 13.64
N LYS A 427 14.55 -11.93 14.27
CA LYS A 427 14.24 -10.66 13.60
C LYS A 427 15.32 -10.32 12.58
N ASN A 428 14.93 -9.80 11.41
CA ASN A 428 15.88 -9.39 10.37
C ASN A 428 16.97 -8.44 10.89
N ALA A 429 16.64 -7.54 11.82
CA ALA A 429 17.61 -6.64 12.46
C ALA A 429 18.67 -7.40 13.27
N SER A 430 18.32 -8.50 13.92
CA SER A 430 19.24 -9.35 14.66
C SER A 430 20.07 -10.23 13.72
N LEU A 431 19.45 -10.76 12.68
CA LEU A 431 20.14 -11.53 11.64
C LEU A 431 21.13 -10.66 10.82
N ALA A 432 20.94 -9.35 10.79
CA ALA A 432 21.82 -8.40 10.13
C ALA A 432 23.07 -8.06 10.95
N LYS A 433 23.14 -8.34 12.24
CA LYS A 433 24.33 -8.05 13.06
C LYS A 433 25.53 -8.86 12.57
N ILE A 434 26.70 -8.18 12.48
CA ILE A 434 27.98 -8.79 12.09
C ILE A 434 28.63 -9.42 13.33
#